data_3887daadaea47091dc705e2648f9bb47
#
_entry.id   3887daadaea47091dc705e2648f9bb47
#
_cell.length_a   1.000
_cell.length_b   1.000
_cell.length_c   1.000
_cell.angle_alpha   90.00
_cell.angle_beta   90.00
_cell.angle_gamma   90.00
#
_symmetry.space_group_name_H-M   'P 1'
#
loop_
_entity.id
_entity.type
_entity.pdbx_description
1 polymer ?
#
loop_
_entity_poly.entity_id
_entity_poly.type
_entity_poly.pdbx_seq_one_letter_code
_entity_poly.pdbx_strand_id
1 'polypeptide(L)'
;VADANKVRLVGYEGGQSMVAPPALWGNTAVVQKLADANRDPGIAALYAKDLANWQRISGDVLCLFSSVSKYTAQGGQPNPAGCWGQLEYDDSTDSPKMAGVRQFLAGAAGKV
;
A
#
# COMPACT_ATOMS: atom_id res chain seq x y z
N VAL A 1 -23.49 -7.53 4.95
CA VAL A 1 -23.73 -8.73 4.08
C VAL A 1 -23.01 -9.94 4.68
N ALA A 2 -21.70 -9.88 4.98
CA ALA A 2 -20.95 -11.02 5.54
C ALA A 2 -21.57 -11.53 6.84
N ASP A 3 -21.83 -10.63 7.80
CA ASP A 3 -22.42 -10.98 9.11
C ASP A 3 -23.81 -11.61 8.97
N ALA A 4 -24.64 -11.07 8.06
CA ALA A 4 -25.97 -11.62 7.80
C ALA A 4 -25.92 -13.05 7.22
N ASN A 5 -24.83 -13.40 6.55
CA ASN A 5 -24.62 -14.74 5.98
C ASN A 5 -23.69 -15.61 6.86
N LYS A 6 -23.26 -15.13 8.01
CA LYS A 6 -22.35 -15.85 8.94
C LYS A 6 -21.06 -16.34 8.25
N VAL A 7 -20.50 -15.50 7.35
CA VAL A 7 -19.23 -15.77 6.68
C VAL A 7 -18.19 -14.74 7.07
N ARG A 8 -16.92 -15.14 7.05
CA ARG A 8 -15.79 -14.22 7.30
C ARG A 8 -15.61 -13.27 6.11
N LEU A 9 -15.29 -12.02 6.40
CA LEU A 9 -14.91 -11.03 5.41
C LEU A 9 -13.39 -10.89 5.43
N VAL A 10 -12.72 -11.36 4.39
CA VAL A 10 -11.27 -11.23 4.22
C VAL A 10 -10.96 -10.38 3.01
N GLY A 11 -9.83 -9.64 3.07
CA GLY A 11 -9.30 -8.89 1.94
C GLY A 11 -8.11 -9.62 1.33
N TYR A 12 -8.24 -10.10 0.09
CA TYR A 12 -7.14 -10.77 -0.58
C TYR A 12 -6.13 -9.80 -1.19
N GLU A 13 -6.52 -8.54 -1.37
CA GLU A 13 -5.70 -7.48 -1.93
C GLU A 13 -6.08 -6.14 -1.32
N GLY A 14 -5.12 -5.45 -0.73
CA GLY A 14 -5.29 -4.15 -0.11
C GLY A 14 -4.08 -3.27 -0.34
N GLY A 15 -4.18 -2.01 0.03
CA GLY A 15 -3.16 -1.00 -0.14
C GLY A 15 -3.55 0.07 -1.16
N GLN A 16 -2.58 0.91 -1.56
CA GLN A 16 -2.81 2.00 -2.50
C GLN A 16 -2.95 1.50 -3.94
N SER A 17 -3.69 2.23 -4.76
CA SER A 17 -3.88 1.99 -6.20
C SER A 17 -3.54 3.23 -7.02
N MET A 18 -2.46 3.95 -6.65
CA MET A 18 -1.98 5.12 -7.39
C MET A 18 -1.19 4.68 -8.62
N VAL A 19 -1.88 4.42 -9.70
CA VAL A 19 -1.31 4.02 -10.99
C VAL A 19 -1.83 4.91 -12.10
N ALA A 20 -0.96 5.28 -13.05
CA ALA A 20 -1.38 6.05 -14.21
C ALA A 20 -2.30 5.21 -15.12
N PRO A 21 -3.38 5.78 -15.66
CA PRO A 21 -4.14 5.11 -16.70
C PRO A 21 -3.24 4.83 -17.91
N PRO A 22 -3.46 3.71 -18.65
CA PRO A 22 -2.57 3.29 -19.76
C PRO A 22 -2.27 4.40 -20.78
N ALA A 23 -3.23 5.28 -21.06
CA ALA A 23 -3.05 6.40 -21.96
C ALA A 23 -1.98 7.42 -21.50
N LEU A 24 -1.64 7.43 -20.21
CA LEU A 24 -0.64 8.31 -19.62
C LEU A 24 0.69 7.61 -19.25
N TRP A 25 0.86 6.33 -19.58
CA TRP A 25 2.09 5.61 -19.27
C TRP A 25 3.33 6.22 -19.92
N GLY A 26 3.20 6.84 -21.10
CA GLY A 26 4.27 7.58 -21.75
C GLY A 26 4.53 8.98 -21.17
N ASN A 27 3.65 9.46 -20.27
CA ASN A 27 3.83 10.74 -19.60
C ASN A 27 4.69 10.57 -18.34
N THR A 28 6.01 10.63 -18.50
CA THR A 28 6.98 10.43 -17.43
C THR A 28 6.74 11.38 -16.24
N ALA A 29 6.29 12.61 -16.48
CA ALA A 29 6.04 13.55 -15.38
C ALA A 29 4.86 13.13 -14.51
N VAL A 30 3.80 12.58 -15.09
CA VAL A 30 2.65 12.04 -14.33
C VAL A 30 3.09 10.78 -13.57
N VAL A 31 3.75 9.85 -14.24
CA VAL A 31 4.20 8.59 -13.62
C VAL A 31 5.19 8.87 -12.49
N GLN A 32 6.10 9.84 -12.65
CA GLN A 32 7.03 10.26 -11.60
C GLN A 32 6.31 10.81 -10.37
N LYS A 33 5.29 11.65 -10.54
CA LYS A 33 4.50 12.17 -9.40
C LYS A 33 3.81 11.06 -8.61
N LEU A 34 3.34 10.01 -9.28
CA LEU A 34 2.72 8.86 -8.61
C LEU A 34 3.77 8.03 -7.84
N ALA A 35 4.97 7.87 -8.40
CA ALA A 35 6.08 7.22 -7.71
C ALA A 35 6.53 8.05 -6.49
N ASP A 36 6.63 9.36 -6.62
CA ASP A 36 7.01 10.27 -5.53
C ASP A 36 5.95 10.25 -4.41
N ALA A 37 4.67 10.22 -4.75
CA ALA A 37 3.59 10.08 -3.77
C ALA A 37 3.69 8.78 -2.96
N ASN A 38 4.19 7.69 -3.56
CA ASN A 38 4.44 6.43 -2.87
C ASN A 38 5.67 6.48 -1.94
N ARG A 39 6.57 7.46 -2.13
CA ARG A 39 7.73 7.72 -1.27
C ARG A 39 7.49 8.83 -0.26
N ASP A 40 6.36 9.54 -0.37
CA ASP A 40 6.03 10.65 0.52
C ASP A 40 5.80 10.13 1.95
N PRO A 41 6.43 10.73 2.98
CA PRO A 41 6.21 10.33 4.38
C PRO A 41 4.75 10.37 4.82
N GLY A 42 3.93 11.23 4.22
CA GLY A 42 2.49 11.33 4.52
C GLY A 42 1.70 10.06 4.21
N ILE A 43 2.21 9.18 3.33
CA ILE A 43 1.53 7.92 3.02
C ILE A 43 1.48 6.98 4.24
N ALA A 44 2.41 7.12 5.20
CA ALA A 44 2.41 6.34 6.43
C ALA A 44 1.10 6.50 7.21
N ALA A 45 0.64 7.74 7.39
CA ALA A 45 -0.62 8.03 8.08
C ALA A 45 -1.83 7.47 7.33
N LEU A 46 -1.81 7.47 6.01
CA LEU A 46 -2.87 6.89 5.18
C LEU A 46 -2.95 5.38 5.36
N TYR A 47 -1.82 4.67 5.32
CA TYR A 47 -1.75 3.23 5.56
C TYR A 47 -2.22 2.86 6.98
N ALA A 48 -1.74 3.55 8.00
CA ALA A 48 -2.17 3.31 9.37
C ALA A 48 -3.68 3.49 9.54
N LYS A 49 -4.26 4.53 8.92
CA LYS A 49 -5.70 4.81 8.94
C LYS A 49 -6.50 3.76 8.18
N ASP A 50 -6.04 3.34 7.02
CA ASP A 50 -6.71 2.32 6.20
C ASP A 50 -6.77 0.98 6.93
N LEU A 51 -5.66 0.54 7.51
CA LEU A 51 -5.60 -0.68 8.31
C LEU A 51 -6.48 -0.62 9.56
N ALA A 52 -6.54 0.54 10.23
CA ALA A 52 -7.45 0.74 11.36
C ALA A 52 -8.92 0.69 10.93
N ASN A 53 -9.25 1.21 9.76
CA ASN A 53 -10.59 1.12 9.18
C ASN A 53 -10.94 -0.34 8.84
N TRP A 54 -10.04 -1.09 8.23
CA TRP A 54 -10.23 -2.51 7.96
C TRP A 54 -10.47 -3.30 9.25
N GLN A 55 -9.65 -3.07 10.28
CA GLN A 55 -9.82 -3.71 11.59
C GLN A 55 -11.20 -3.44 12.18
N ARG A 56 -11.72 -2.21 12.02
CA ARG A 56 -13.05 -1.83 12.51
C ARG A 56 -14.18 -2.47 11.71
N ILE A 57 -13.99 -2.67 10.39
CA ILE A 57 -15.02 -3.21 9.48
C ILE A 57 -15.07 -4.73 9.56
N SER A 58 -13.95 -5.39 9.54
CA SER A 58 -13.82 -6.85 9.50
C SER A 58 -13.03 -7.40 10.68
N GLY A 59 -11.88 -6.82 11.00
CA GLY A 59 -10.95 -7.36 11.98
C GLY A 59 -10.28 -8.67 11.56
N ASP A 60 -10.49 -9.12 10.32
CA ASP A 60 -9.96 -10.36 9.77
C ASP A 60 -8.77 -10.10 8.84
N VAL A 61 -8.26 -11.13 8.17
CA VAL A 61 -7.08 -11.07 7.30
C VAL A 61 -7.25 -10.03 6.19
N LEU A 62 -6.25 -9.19 6.01
CA LEU A 62 -6.04 -8.33 4.85
C LEU A 62 -4.63 -8.58 4.31
N CYS A 63 -4.53 -9.00 3.06
CA CYS A 63 -3.25 -9.13 2.37
C CYS A 63 -2.91 -7.80 1.69
N LEU A 64 -1.79 -7.18 2.08
CA LEU A 64 -1.32 -5.98 1.39
C LEU A 64 -0.59 -6.37 0.10
N PHE A 65 -1.02 -5.81 -1.01
CA PHE A 65 -0.38 -5.99 -2.30
C PHE A 65 0.61 -4.84 -2.56
N SER A 66 1.88 -5.12 -2.71
CA SER A 66 2.63 -6.36 -2.60
C SER A 66 3.77 -6.19 -1.59
N SER A 67 4.52 -7.25 -1.27
CA SER A 67 5.64 -7.15 -0.33
C SER A 67 6.76 -6.25 -0.86
N VAL A 68 7.27 -6.53 -2.05
CA VAL A 68 8.36 -5.77 -2.70
C VAL A 68 8.01 -5.52 -4.17
N SER A 69 8.22 -4.31 -4.66
CA SER A 69 8.25 -4.00 -6.09
C SER A 69 9.00 -2.70 -6.34
N LYS A 70 9.84 -2.69 -7.38
CA LYS A 70 10.59 -1.50 -7.79
C LYS A 70 9.64 -0.41 -8.29
N TYR A 71 9.85 0.83 -7.83
CA TYR A 71 9.12 2.00 -8.29
C TYR A 71 9.73 2.61 -9.56
N THR A 72 10.90 2.10 -9.94
CA THR A 72 11.59 2.43 -11.20
C THR A 72 11.60 1.23 -12.12
N ALA A 73 11.30 1.47 -13.40
CA ALA A 73 11.44 0.50 -14.48
C ALA A 73 12.90 0.43 -14.98
N GLN A 74 13.15 -0.43 -15.96
CA GLN A 74 14.43 -0.51 -16.62
C GLN A 74 14.85 0.86 -17.20
N GLY A 75 16.13 1.21 -17.05
CA GLY A 75 16.65 2.50 -17.49
C GLY A 75 16.43 3.65 -16.49
N GLY A 76 15.97 3.35 -15.26
CA GLY A 76 15.79 4.35 -14.19
C GLY A 76 14.55 5.24 -14.36
N GLN A 77 13.69 4.96 -15.33
CA GLN A 77 12.43 5.66 -15.50
C GLN A 77 11.40 5.23 -14.43
N PRO A 78 10.47 6.10 -14.05
CA PRO A 78 9.40 5.70 -13.12
C PRO A 78 8.55 4.57 -13.72
N ASN A 79 8.11 3.64 -12.86
CA ASN A 79 7.35 2.47 -13.28
C ASN A 79 5.88 2.84 -13.58
N PRO A 80 5.43 2.82 -14.85
CA PRO A 80 4.05 3.18 -15.19
C PRO A 80 3.02 2.14 -14.72
N ALA A 81 3.42 0.90 -14.48
CA ALA A 81 2.54 -0.17 -14.00
C ALA A 81 2.24 -0.06 -12.48
N GLY A 82 2.86 0.89 -11.79
CA GLY A 82 2.57 1.21 -10.41
C GLY A 82 3.68 0.87 -9.42
N CYS A 83 3.54 1.40 -8.22
CA CYS A 83 4.50 1.30 -7.11
C CYS A 83 3.88 0.44 -5.99
N TRP A 84 3.62 -0.83 -6.26
CA TRP A 84 2.80 -1.69 -5.41
C TRP A 84 3.50 -2.16 -4.14
N GLY A 85 4.83 -2.35 -4.18
CA GLY A 85 5.59 -2.85 -3.03
C GLY A 85 5.41 -2.02 -1.77
N GLN A 86 5.27 -2.69 -0.65
CA GLN A 86 5.43 -2.07 0.67
C GLN A 86 6.88 -1.62 0.85
N LEU A 87 7.81 -2.38 0.28
CA LEU A 87 9.22 -2.03 0.12
C LEU A 87 9.54 -1.84 -1.36
N GLU A 88 10.46 -0.93 -1.68
CA GLU A 88 10.90 -0.69 -3.06
C GLU A 88 11.94 -1.73 -3.52
N TYR A 89 12.75 -2.24 -2.59
CA TYR A 89 13.79 -3.22 -2.85
C TYR A 89 13.75 -4.34 -1.79
N ASP A 90 14.26 -5.52 -2.15
CA ASP A 90 14.29 -6.71 -1.30
C ASP A 90 15.30 -6.59 -0.13
N ASP A 91 16.32 -5.76 -0.27
CA ASP A 91 17.28 -5.42 0.79
C ASP A 91 16.84 -4.24 1.67
N SER A 92 15.74 -3.59 1.34
CA SER A 92 15.18 -2.50 2.13
C SER A 92 14.50 -3.04 3.40
N THR A 93 14.75 -2.37 4.52
CA THR A 93 14.12 -2.72 5.80
C THR A 93 13.00 -1.75 6.18
N ASP A 94 12.89 -0.63 5.47
CA ASP A 94 11.92 0.42 5.76
C ASP A 94 11.46 1.16 4.50
N SER A 95 10.26 1.74 4.62
CA SER A 95 9.66 2.66 3.68
C SER A 95 8.55 3.45 4.38
N PRO A 96 8.06 4.56 3.81
CA PRO A 96 6.90 5.25 4.36
C PRO A 96 5.66 4.36 4.50
N LYS A 97 5.41 3.44 3.57
CA LYS A 97 4.30 2.48 3.67
C LYS A 97 4.49 1.51 4.84
N MET A 98 5.69 0.92 4.97
CA MET A 98 6.02 0.04 6.09
C MET A 98 6.00 0.77 7.44
N ALA A 99 6.37 2.04 7.48
CA ALA A 99 6.22 2.87 8.68
C ALA A 99 4.74 2.96 9.10
N GLY A 100 3.82 3.14 8.15
CA GLY A 100 2.37 3.14 8.41
C GLY A 100 1.85 1.79 8.92
N VAL A 101 2.31 0.69 8.34
CA VAL A 101 1.98 -0.67 8.81
C VAL A 101 2.46 -0.86 10.25
N ARG A 102 3.72 -0.50 10.55
CA ARG A 102 4.27 -0.60 11.91
C ARG A 102 3.53 0.29 12.92
N GLN A 103 3.16 1.50 12.51
CA GLN A 103 2.36 2.42 13.34
C GLN A 103 1.01 1.78 13.71
N PHE A 104 0.31 1.18 12.76
CA PHE A 104 -0.93 0.46 13.02
C PHE A 104 -0.71 -0.70 13.98
N LEU A 105 0.28 -1.55 13.75
CA LEU A 105 0.57 -2.72 14.59
C LEU A 105 0.91 -2.32 16.04
N ALA A 106 1.70 -1.25 16.22
CA ALA A 106 2.02 -0.73 17.55
C ALA A 106 0.77 -0.22 18.28
N GLY A 107 -0.15 0.44 17.57
CA GLY A 107 -1.42 0.89 18.13
C GLY A 107 -2.41 -0.26 18.43
N ALA A 108 -2.33 -1.35 17.69
CA ALA A 108 -3.14 -2.55 17.91
C ALA A 108 -2.63 -3.37 19.11
N ALA A 109 -1.31 -3.48 19.28
CA ALA A 109 -0.69 -4.25 20.37
C ALA A 109 -1.03 -3.69 21.77
N GLY A 110 -1.35 -2.41 21.88
CA GLY A 110 -1.78 -1.78 23.15
C GLY A 110 -3.25 -1.99 23.52
N LYS A 111 -4.00 -2.76 22.74
CA LYS A 111 -5.45 -2.99 22.92
C LYS A 111 -5.81 -4.46 23.23
N VAL A 112 -4.82 -5.28 23.51
CA VAL A 112 -5.00 -6.69 23.90
C VAL A 112 -4.92 -6.83 25.42
#